data_5d3bd8d8d32c0da2d87c98209005126a
#
_entry.id   5d3bd8d8d32c0da2d87c98209005126a
#
_cell.length_a   1.000
_cell.length_b   1.000
_cell.length_c   1.000
_cell.angle_alpha   90.00
_cell.angle_beta   90.00
_cell.angle_gamma   90.00
#
_symmetry.space_group_name_H-M   'P 1'
#
loop_
_entity.id
_entity.type
_entity.pdbx_description
1 polymer ?
#
loop_
_entity_poly.entity_id
_entity_poly.type
_entity_poly.pdbx_seq_one_letter_code
_entity_poly.pdbx_strand_id
1 'polypeptide(L)'
;VLSILFFYYKDLISLLKNKSSLLKITKLLIVGMIPAAIFGLVLPISQLIDESRYILLITGFAYISFSIMMYYSEKISEGAITIEKISIKEALTIGVAQGFALFPGVSRSGITLITAMLLKIKKTDAIFFSLLLGIPTIFGAWLITLLQSSEGINSNLIIPTFFAFIAGTVAIKVLINFTVNSKLKIFSYYCFALGILSCSIFLIN
;
A
#
# COMPACT_ATOMS: atom_id res chain seq x y z
N VAL A 1 1.01 -8.71 7.05
CA VAL A 1 1.29 -8.07 8.36
C VAL A 1 2.52 -8.71 8.99
N LEU A 2 2.55 -10.03 9.25
CA LEU A 2 3.66 -10.72 9.91
C LEU A 2 5.03 -10.42 9.28
N SER A 3 5.12 -10.37 7.95
CA SER A 3 6.35 -10.06 7.21
C SER A 3 6.87 -8.65 7.52
N ILE A 4 5.98 -7.67 7.67
CA ILE A 4 6.35 -6.28 8.02
C ILE A 4 6.87 -6.24 9.47
N LEU A 5 6.16 -6.86 10.40
CA LEU A 5 6.55 -6.94 11.80
C LEU A 5 7.91 -7.61 11.95
N PHE A 6 8.12 -8.71 11.23
CA PHE A 6 9.39 -9.45 11.25
C PHE A 6 10.54 -8.64 10.64
N PHE A 7 10.31 -7.97 9.51
CA PHE A 7 11.34 -7.22 8.81
C PHE A 7 11.81 -6.00 9.61
N TYR A 8 10.85 -5.25 10.17
CA TYR A 8 11.10 -4.02 10.91
C TYR A 8 11.10 -4.18 12.43
N TYR A 9 11.32 -5.40 12.95
CA TYR A 9 11.22 -5.66 14.39
C TYR A 9 12.13 -4.76 15.24
N LYS A 10 13.36 -4.46 14.77
CA LYS A 10 14.30 -3.58 15.48
C LYS A 10 13.80 -2.13 15.54
N ASP A 11 13.30 -1.63 14.41
CA ASP A 11 12.74 -0.28 14.33
C ASP A 11 11.49 -0.16 15.19
N LEU A 12 10.62 -1.16 15.17
CA LEU A 12 9.44 -1.23 16.02
C LEU A 12 9.79 -1.27 17.50
N ILE A 13 10.77 -2.07 17.92
CA ILE A 13 11.24 -2.09 19.31
C ILE A 13 11.81 -0.72 19.69
N SER A 14 12.56 -0.06 18.83
CA SER A 14 13.09 1.28 19.11
C SER A 14 11.96 2.31 19.30
N LEU A 15 10.91 2.22 18.50
CA LEU A 15 9.71 3.05 18.64
C LEU A 15 8.98 2.77 19.97
N LEU A 16 8.83 1.52 20.35
CA LEU A 16 8.18 1.13 21.61
C LEU A 16 8.93 1.66 22.85
N LYS A 17 10.25 1.77 22.76
CA LYS A 17 11.07 2.33 23.86
C LYS A 17 10.93 3.84 24.01
N ASN A 18 10.57 4.55 22.93
CA ASN A 18 10.35 6.01 22.95
C ASN A 18 8.85 6.32 22.90
N LYS A 19 8.25 6.52 24.07
CA LYS A 19 6.81 6.79 24.22
C LYS A 19 6.32 7.99 23.40
N SER A 20 7.13 9.04 23.28
CA SER A 20 6.79 10.25 22.52
C SER A 20 6.71 9.94 21.01
N SER A 21 7.73 9.25 20.47
CA SER A 21 7.76 8.85 19.07
C SER A 21 6.64 7.85 18.74
N LEU A 22 6.39 6.90 19.64
CA LEU A 22 5.30 5.93 19.50
C LEU A 22 3.94 6.62 19.40
N LEU A 23 3.61 7.51 20.35
CA LEU A 23 2.34 8.24 20.35
C LEU A 23 2.17 9.10 19.09
N LYS A 24 3.25 9.77 18.64
CA LYS A 24 3.23 10.57 17.43
C LYS A 24 2.95 9.69 16.21
N ILE A 25 3.69 8.60 16.01
CA ILE A 25 3.53 7.72 14.84
C ILE A 25 2.15 7.06 14.86
N THR A 26 1.68 6.57 16.00
CA THR A 26 0.32 6.00 16.12
C THR A 26 -0.74 7.01 15.71
N LYS A 27 -0.63 8.28 16.16
CA LYS A 27 -1.54 9.35 15.74
C LYS A 27 -1.51 9.57 14.22
N LEU A 28 -0.32 9.58 13.61
CA LEU A 28 -0.16 9.75 12.17
C LEU A 28 -0.75 8.59 11.38
N LEU A 29 -0.59 7.35 11.87
CA LEU A 29 -1.19 6.17 11.26
C LEU A 29 -2.71 6.21 11.32
N ILE A 30 -3.29 6.60 12.48
CA ILE A 30 -4.74 6.76 12.63
C ILE A 30 -5.25 7.81 11.64
N VAL A 31 -4.63 8.99 11.59
CA VAL A 31 -5.02 10.06 10.67
C VAL A 31 -4.89 9.62 9.20
N GLY A 32 -3.80 8.93 8.86
CA GLY A 32 -3.59 8.41 7.50
C GLY A 32 -4.56 7.29 7.09
N MET A 33 -5.16 6.59 8.06
CA MET A 33 -6.17 5.56 7.77
C MET A 33 -7.56 6.15 7.48
N ILE A 34 -7.91 7.29 8.10
CA ILE A 34 -9.27 7.86 8.04
C ILE A 34 -9.77 8.01 6.60
N PRO A 35 -9.04 8.63 5.65
CA PRO A 35 -9.55 8.78 4.27
C PRO A 35 -9.84 7.45 3.60
N ALA A 36 -8.90 6.51 3.68
CA ALA A 36 -9.06 5.18 3.06
C ALA A 36 -10.21 4.38 3.71
N ALA A 37 -10.40 4.51 5.04
CA ALA A 37 -11.52 3.88 5.74
C ALA A 37 -12.86 4.50 5.30
N ILE A 38 -12.94 5.82 5.16
CA ILE A 38 -14.14 6.50 4.65
C ILE A 38 -14.46 6.01 3.25
N PHE A 39 -13.48 6.00 2.34
CA PHE A 39 -13.68 5.51 0.97
C PHE A 39 -14.09 4.04 0.93
N GLY A 40 -13.49 3.18 1.75
CA GLY A 40 -13.77 1.75 1.74
C GLY A 40 -15.06 1.34 2.46
N LEU A 41 -15.48 2.08 3.49
CA LEU A 41 -16.65 1.72 4.30
C LEU A 41 -17.92 2.46 3.88
N VAL A 42 -17.78 3.73 3.45
CA VAL A 42 -18.93 4.60 3.11
C VAL A 42 -19.30 4.49 1.64
N LEU A 43 -18.29 4.38 0.78
CA LEU A 43 -18.50 4.25 -0.65
C LEU A 43 -18.31 2.79 -1.07
N PRO A 44 -19.32 2.09 -1.59
CA PRO A 44 -19.20 0.70 -2.06
C PRO A 44 -18.46 0.62 -3.40
N ILE A 45 -17.32 1.34 -3.51
CA ILE A 45 -16.55 1.48 -4.76
C ILE A 45 -16.10 0.12 -5.27
N SER A 46 -15.58 -0.73 -4.40
CA SER A 46 -15.11 -2.07 -4.78
C SER A 46 -16.26 -2.92 -5.33
N GLN A 47 -17.41 -2.94 -4.65
CA GLN A 47 -18.58 -3.70 -5.11
C GLN A 47 -19.11 -3.18 -6.45
N LEU A 48 -19.24 -1.86 -6.60
CA LEU A 48 -19.67 -1.23 -7.85
C LEU A 48 -18.74 -1.52 -9.03
N ILE A 49 -17.44 -1.63 -8.75
CA ILE A 49 -16.44 -1.94 -9.78
C ILE A 49 -16.46 -3.43 -10.09
N ASP A 50 -16.50 -4.31 -9.07
CA ASP A 50 -16.46 -5.76 -9.23
C ASP A 50 -17.68 -6.29 -9.99
N GLU A 51 -18.85 -5.67 -9.80
CA GLU A 51 -20.09 -6.00 -10.52
C GLU A 51 -20.18 -5.32 -11.89
N SER A 52 -19.27 -4.42 -12.22
CA SER A 52 -19.32 -3.66 -13.47
C SER A 52 -18.85 -4.51 -14.66
N ARG A 53 -19.63 -4.48 -15.75
CA ARG A 53 -19.18 -5.02 -17.05
C ARG A 53 -17.88 -4.38 -17.57
N TYR A 54 -17.50 -3.21 -17.04
CA TYR A 54 -16.30 -2.46 -17.41
C TYR A 54 -15.11 -2.73 -16.47
N ILE A 55 -15.18 -3.74 -15.61
CA ILE A 55 -14.11 -4.02 -14.61
C ILE A 55 -12.73 -4.13 -15.26
N LEU A 56 -12.62 -4.82 -16.40
CA LEU A 56 -11.33 -4.98 -17.10
C LEU A 56 -10.81 -3.64 -17.65
N LEU A 57 -11.72 -2.78 -18.13
CA LEU A 57 -11.34 -1.46 -18.65
C LEU A 57 -10.89 -0.54 -17.51
N ILE A 58 -11.64 -0.50 -16.42
CA ILE A 58 -11.32 0.28 -15.21
C ILE A 58 -9.96 -0.17 -14.66
N THR A 59 -9.75 -1.48 -14.51
CA THR A 59 -8.49 -2.08 -14.06
C THR A 59 -7.33 -1.73 -15.00
N GLY A 60 -7.56 -1.81 -16.32
CA GLY A 60 -6.56 -1.46 -17.31
C GLY A 60 -6.13 0.00 -17.22
N PHE A 61 -7.07 0.93 -17.14
CA PHE A 61 -6.75 2.35 -16.96
C PHE A 61 -6.07 2.64 -15.62
N ALA A 62 -6.49 1.97 -14.54
CA ALA A 62 -5.87 2.09 -13.23
C ALA A 62 -4.40 1.64 -13.27
N TYR A 63 -4.10 0.49 -13.89
CA TYR A 63 -2.74 0.01 -14.09
C TYR A 63 -1.90 0.99 -14.92
N ILE A 64 -2.42 1.49 -16.03
CA ILE A 64 -1.71 2.45 -16.90
C ILE A 64 -1.41 3.74 -16.14
N SER A 65 -2.41 4.31 -15.47
CA SER A 65 -2.23 5.54 -14.69
C SER A 65 -1.21 5.37 -13.57
N PHE A 66 -1.30 4.25 -12.84
CA PHE A 66 -0.36 3.92 -11.78
C PHE A 66 1.06 3.69 -12.33
N SER A 67 1.18 3.04 -13.50
CA SER A 67 2.47 2.82 -14.16
C SER A 67 3.16 4.14 -14.53
N ILE A 68 2.42 5.11 -15.05
CA ILE A 68 2.92 6.44 -15.39
C ILE A 68 3.44 7.14 -14.12
N MET A 69 2.66 7.11 -13.05
CA MET A 69 3.07 7.70 -11.77
C MET A 69 4.35 7.03 -11.23
N MET A 70 4.45 5.71 -11.32
CA MET A 70 5.62 4.95 -10.89
C MET A 70 6.85 5.25 -11.78
N TYR A 71 6.66 5.39 -13.10
CA TYR A 71 7.73 5.75 -14.02
C TYR A 71 8.36 7.10 -13.66
N TYR A 72 7.53 8.09 -13.36
CA TYR A 72 8.01 9.42 -12.98
C TYR A 72 8.54 9.50 -11.54
N SER A 73 8.19 8.54 -10.68
CA SER A 73 8.65 8.52 -9.29
C SER A 73 10.18 8.46 -9.14
N GLU A 74 10.88 7.88 -10.10
CA GLU A 74 12.35 7.85 -10.09
C GLU A 74 12.99 9.23 -10.22
N LYS A 75 12.30 10.19 -10.85
CA LYS A 75 12.76 11.57 -10.98
C LYS A 75 12.60 12.39 -9.69
N ILE A 76 11.93 11.82 -8.69
CA ILE A 76 11.74 12.49 -7.41
C ILE A 76 13.08 12.49 -6.66
N SER A 77 13.59 13.69 -6.41
CA SER A 77 14.81 13.86 -5.62
C SER A 77 14.64 13.30 -4.20
N GLU A 78 15.73 12.81 -3.62
CA GLU A 78 15.74 12.34 -2.23
C GLU A 78 15.15 13.41 -1.32
N GLY A 79 14.21 12.99 -0.46
CA GLY A 79 13.58 13.85 0.52
C GLY A 79 14.43 13.99 1.78
N ALA A 80 14.18 15.06 2.54
CA ALA A 80 14.88 15.34 3.80
C ALA A 80 14.03 15.11 5.06
N ILE A 81 12.72 14.87 4.89
CA ILE A 81 11.79 14.67 6.01
C ILE A 81 11.96 13.24 6.54
N THR A 82 12.39 13.14 7.78
CA THR A 82 12.47 11.85 8.50
C THR A 82 11.11 11.48 9.10
N ILE A 83 10.90 10.21 9.42
CA ILE A 83 9.64 9.70 9.98
C ILE A 83 9.20 10.49 11.22
N GLU A 84 10.14 10.94 12.04
CA GLU A 84 9.85 11.74 13.23
C GLU A 84 9.36 13.16 12.90
N LYS A 85 9.63 13.66 11.70
CA LYS A 85 9.25 15.01 11.25
C LYS A 85 7.97 15.02 10.40
N ILE A 86 7.42 13.87 10.07
CA ILE A 86 6.15 13.77 9.35
C ILE A 86 5.06 14.52 10.13
N SER A 87 4.32 15.37 9.43
CA SER A 87 3.20 16.15 9.96
C SER A 87 1.86 15.44 9.72
N ILE A 88 0.82 15.90 10.41
CA ILE A 88 -0.56 15.43 10.22
C ILE A 88 -1.02 15.65 8.77
N LYS A 89 -0.64 16.79 8.16
CA LYS A 89 -1.00 17.10 6.77
C LYS A 89 -0.43 16.07 5.78
N GLU A 90 0.84 15.71 5.96
CA GLU A 90 1.48 14.71 5.11
C GLU A 90 0.85 13.33 5.30
N ALA A 91 0.60 12.92 6.55
CA ALA A 91 -0.08 11.65 6.84
C ALA A 91 -1.49 11.60 6.22
N LEU A 92 -2.25 12.69 6.32
CA LEU A 92 -3.58 12.81 5.70
C LEU A 92 -3.49 12.73 4.17
N THR A 93 -2.54 13.43 3.54
CA THR A 93 -2.33 13.39 2.09
C THR A 93 -2.00 11.98 1.62
N ILE A 94 -1.13 11.26 2.33
CA ILE A 94 -0.81 9.85 2.04
C ILE A 94 -2.07 8.98 2.21
N GLY A 95 -2.87 9.25 3.23
CA GLY A 95 -4.14 8.55 3.47
C GLY A 95 -5.18 8.76 2.36
N VAL A 96 -5.31 9.99 1.84
CA VAL A 96 -6.16 10.27 0.68
C VAL A 96 -5.67 9.51 -0.54
N ALA A 97 -4.36 9.52 -0.80
CA ALA A 97 -3.76 8.73 -1.88
C ALA A 97 -4.03 7.23 -1.71
N GLN A 98 -4.01 6.71 -0.47
CA GLN A 98 -4.35 5.32 -0.17
C GLN A 98 -5.80 4.98 -0.58
N GLY A 99 -6.73 5.92 -0.54
CA GLY A 99 -8.11 5.70 -0.99
C GLY A 99 -8.20 5.29 -2.47
N PHE A 100 -7.29 5.77 -3.32
CA PHE A 100 -7.23 5.32 -4.72
C PHE A 100 -6.79 3.87 -4.90
N ALA A 101 -6.21 3.26 -3.87
CA ALA A 101 -5.87 1.84 -3.93
C ALA A 101 -7.09 0.90 -3.83
N LEU A 102 -8.29 1.42 -3.68
CA LEU A 102 -9.55 0.67 -3.82
C LEU A 102 -9.82 0.32 -5.29
N PHE A 103 -9.24 1.05 -6.23
CA PHE A 103 -9.33 0.68 -7.64
C PHE A 103 -8.42 -0.52 -7.92
N PRO A 104 -8.96 -1.59 -8.54
CA PRO A 104 -8.15 -2.74 -8.92
C PRO A 104 -7.08 -2.30 -9.93
N GLY A 105 -5.83 -2.77 -9.73
CA GLY A 105 -4.68 -2.33 -10.53
C GLY A 105 -3.80 -1.28 -9.85
N VAL A 106 -4.28 -0.58 -8.82
CA VAL A 106 -3.47 0.37 -8.05
C VAL A 106 -2.83 -0.34 -6.86
N SER A 107 -1.50 -0.34 -6.81
CA SER A 107 -0.78 -0.88 -5.66
C SER A 107 -0.91 0.05 -4.45
N ARG A 108 -1.51 -0.45 -3.36
CA ARG A 108 -1.69 0.32 -2.12
C ARG A 108 -0.36 0.82 -1.54
N SER A 109 0.61 -0.08 -1.34
CA SER A 109 1.94 0.30 -0.84
C SER A 109 2.69 1.18 -1.83
N GLY A 110 2.48 0.97 -3.14
CA GLY A 110 3.10 1.79 -4.18
C GLY A 110 2.59 3.22 -4.18
N ILE A 111 1.27 3.44 -4.13
CA ILE A 111 0.71 4.79 -4.17
C ILE A 111 1.05 5.59 -2.90
N THR A 112 1.00 4.95 -1.72
CA THR A 112 1.37 5.60 -0.46
C THR A 112 2.86 5.93 -0.40
N LEU A 113 3.72 5.04 -0.89
CA LEU A 113 5.16 5.25 -1.01
C LEU A 113 5.50 6.43 -1.94
N ILE A 114 4.95 6.42 -3.16
CA ILE A 114 5.22 7.48 -4.14
C ILE A 114 4.70 8.82 -3.62
N THR A 115 3.53 8.86 -3.01
CA THR A 115 3.00 10.08 -2.39
C THR A 115 3.90 10.57 -1.26
N ALA A 116 4.41 9.69 -0.41
CA ALA A 116 5.35 10.06 0.64
C ALA A 116 6.67 10.64 0.05
N MET A 117 7.17 10.07 -1.04
CA MET A 117 8.35 10.58 -1.74
C MET A 117 8.08 11.96 -2.38
N LEU A 118 6.90 12.18 -2.97
CA LEU A 118 6.48 13.48 -3.51
C LEU A 118 6.42 14.56 -2.42
N LEU A 119 6.01 14.19 -1.21
CA LEU A 119 6.01 15.05 -0.02
C LEU A 119 7.41 15.25 0.58
N LYS A 120 8.48 14.80 -0.12
CA LYS A 120 9.87 14.94 0.32
C LYS A 120 10.20 14.21 1.62
N ILE A 121 9.48 13.15 1.92
CA ILE A 121 9.89 12.19 2.96
C ILE A 121 11.05 11.37 2.40
N LYS A 122 12.06 11.12 3.24
CA LYS A 122 13.24 10.32 2.90
C LYS A 122 12.81 8.92 2.43
N LYS A 123 13.40 8.40 1.36
CA LYS A 123 12.95 7.13 0.73
C LYS A 123 12.79 5.99 1.72
N THR A 124 13.77 5.79 2.61
CA THR A 124 13.72 4.75 3.64
C THR A 124 12.54 4.94 4.61
N ASP A 125 12.30 6.17 5.03
CA ASP A 125 11.22 6.51 5.95
C ASP A 125 9.86 6.49 5.25
N ALA A 126 9.80 6.83 3.96
CA ALA A 126 8.61 6.72 3.12
C ALA A 126 8.17 5.24 2.99
N ILE A 127 9.12 4.32 2.75
CA ILE A 127 8.84 2.88 2.71
C ILE A 127 8.34 2.42 4.08
N PHE A 128 9.04 2.77 5.15
CA PHE A 128 8.69 2.36 6.50
C PHE A 128 7.30 2.86 6.89
N PHE A 129 7.00 4.15 6.69
CA PHE A 129 5.69 4.73 6.98
C PHE A 129 4.58 4.10 6.13
N SER A 130 4.80 3.90 4.83
CA SER A 130 3.85 3.26 3.92
C SER A 130 3.51 1.82 4.36
N LEU A 131 4.51 1.04 4.75
CA LEU A 131 4.31 -0.32 5.23
C LEU A 131 3.64 -0.35 6.61
N LEU A 132 4.02 0.55 7.52
CA LEU A 132 3.35 0.70 8.82
C LEU A 132 1.88 1.06 8.67
N LEU A 133 1.55 2.01 7.77
CA LEU A 133 0.17 2.38 7.47
C LEU A 133 -0.64 1.19 6.92
N GLY A 134 0.07 0.26 6.26
CA GLY A 134 -0.49 -1.00 5.78
C GLY A 134 -0.94 -1.96 6.87
N ILE A 135 -0.27 -1.98 8.03
CA ILE A 135 -0.59 -2.94 9.10
C ILE A 135 -2.04 -2.81 9.57
N PRO A 136 -2.47 -1.64 10.10
CA PRO A 136 -3.83 -1.48 10.59
C PRO A 136 -4.87 -1.58 9.47
N THR A 137 -4.53 -1.15 8.24
CA THR A 137 -5.46 -1.24 7.10
C THR A 137 -5.73 -2.70 6.70
N ILE A 138 -4.68 -3.53 6.57
CA ILE A 138 -4.84 -4.97 6.26
C ILE A 138 -5.54 -5.68 7.41
N PHE A 139 -5.16 -5.38 8.65
CA PHE A 139 -5.76 -6.00 9.82
C PHE A 139 -7.24 -5.65 9.95
N GLY A 140 -7.60 -4.37 9.71
CA GLY A 140 -8.99 -3.93 9.73
C GLY A 140 -9.83 -4.61 8.64
N ALA A 141 -9.33 -4.69 7.40
CA ALA A 141 -10.01 -5.39 6.33
C ALA A 141 -10.19 -6.89 6.65
N TRP A 142 -9.15 -7.55 7.15
CA TRP A 142 -9.22 -8.94 7.58
C TRP A 142 -10.25 -9.16 8.70
N LEU A 143 -10.28 -8.27 9.69
CA LEU A 143 -11.25 -8.35 10.79
C LEU A 143 -12.69 -8.23 10.29
N ILE A 144 -12.97 -7.28 9.39
CA ILE A 144 -14.30 -7.12 8.79
C ILE A 144 -14.69 -8.39 8.04
N THR A 145 -13.80 -8.93 7.20
CA THR A 145 -14.05 -10.18 6.47
C THR A 145 -14.32 -11.35 7.43
N LEU A 146 -13.56 -11.46 8.51
CA LEU A 146 -13.76 -12.50 9.52
C LEU A 146 -15.12 -12.39 10.22
N LEU A 147 -15.55 -11.16 10.55
CA LEU A 147 -16.85 -10.92 11.20
C LEU A 147 -18.03 -11.18 10.25
N GLN A 148 -17.84 -11.05 8.96
CA GLN A 148 -18.86 -11.30 7.94
C GLN A 148 -18.90 -12.76 7.48
N SER A 149 -17.81 -13.51 7.68
CA SER A 149 -17.76 -14.93 7.32
C SER A 149 -18.42 -15.78 8.40
N SER A 150 -19.28 -16.71 8.00
CA SER A 150 -19.81 -17.77 8.86
C SER A 150 -18.82 -18.92 9.09
N GLU A 151 -17.72 -18.96 8.33
CA GLU A 151 -16.65 -19.94 8.47
C GLU A 151 -15.61 -19.42 9.45
N GLY A 152 -15.38 -20.14 10.54
CA GLY A 152 -14.31 -19.82 11.49
C GLY A 152 -12.90 -20.00 10.89
N ILE A 153 -11.88 -19.66 11.68
CA ILE A 153 -10.48 -19.86 11.28
C ILE A 153 -10.21 -21.36 11.12
N ASN A 154 -9.96 -21.80 9.90
CA ASN A 154 -9.64 -23.19 9.57
C ASN A 154 -8.13 -23.42 9.65
N SER A 155 -7.72 -24.57 10.19
CA SER A 155 -6.31 -25.00 10.25
C SER A 155 -5.64 -25.10 8.85
N ASN A 156 -6.44 -25.26 7.79
CA ASN A 156 -5.95 -25.29 6.41
C ASN A 156 -5.28 -23.97 5.98
N LEU A 157 -5.44 -22.87 6.76
CA LEU A 157 -4.82 -21.57 6.49
C LEU A 157 -3.35 -21.47 6.96
N ILE A 158 -2.83 -22.45 7.71
CA ILE A 158 -1.46 -22.41 8.24
C ILE A 158 -0.43 -22.44 7.10
N ILE A 159 -0.58 -23.38 6.16
CA ILE A 159 0.37 -23.55 5.05
C ILE A 159 0.37 -22.32 4.12
N PRO A 160 -0.79 -21.83 3.62
CA PRO A 160 -0.82 -20.60 2.83
C PRO A 160 -0.23 -19.39 3.57
N THR A 161 -0.49 -19.26 4.87
CA THR A 161 0.06 -18.17 5.70
C THR A 161 1.57 -18.21 5.78
N PHE A 162 2.16 -19.41 5.92
CA PHE A 162 3.61 -19.58 5.94
C PHE A 162 4.25 -19.16 4.61
N PHE A 163 3.72 -19.61 3.48
CA PHE A 163 4.23 -19.20 2.16
C PHE A 163 4.02 -17.71 1.91
N ALA A 164 2.88 -17.13 2.30
CA ALA A 164 2.62 -15.69 2.22
C ALA A 164 3.60 -14.89 3.08
N PHE A 165 3.99 -15.40 4.25
CA PHE A 165 5.01 -14.77 5.10
C PHE A 165 6.38 -14.72 4.42
N ILE A 166 6.83 -15.83 3.83
CA ILE A 166 8.11 -15.89 3.12
C ILE A 166 8.08 -14.94 1.91
N ALA A 167 7.07 -15.08 1.04
CA ALA A 167 6.91 -14.24 -0.14
C ALA A 167 6.83 -12.75 0.22
N GLY A 168 6.09 -12.39 1.27
CA GLY A 168 5.98 -11.03 1.76
C GLY A 168 7.31 -10.47 2.28
N THR A 169 8.12 -11.29 2.96
CA THR A 169 9.44 -10.87 3.46
C THR A 169 10.42 -10.62 2.30
N VAL A 170 10.39 -11.47 1.27
CA VAL A 170 11.18 -11.28 0.05
C VAL A 170 10.71 -10.03 -0.70
N ALA A 171 9.39 -9.85 -0.84
CA ALA A 171 8.81 -8.69 -1.53
C ALA A 171 9.19 -7.36 -0.86
N ILE A 172 9.24 -7.29 0.48
CA ILE A 172 9.71 -6.10 1.21
C ILE A 172 11.16 -5.79 0.87
N LYS A 173 12.06 -6.79 0.86
CA LYS A 173 13.48 -6.60 0.49
C LYS A 173 13.61 -6.07 -0.93
N VAL A 174 12.86 -6.64 -1.87
CA VAL A 174 12.83 -6.21 -3.26
C VAL A 174 12.34 -4.77 -3.35
N LEU A 175 11.23 -4.43 -2.71
CA LEU A 175 10.67 -3.08 -2.70
C LEU A 175 11.69 -2.04 -2.19
N ILE A 176 12.35 -2.32 -1.07
CA ILE A 176 13.37 -1.43 -0.50
C ILE A 176 14.52 -1.24 -1.49
N ASN A 177 15.06 -2.35 -2.01
CA ASN A 177 16.19 -2.29 -2.94
C ASN A 177 15.85 -1.49 -4.21
N PHE A 178 14.67 -1.70 -4.78
CA PHE A 178 14.25 -1.00 -5.99
C PHE A 178 13.95 0.48 -5.74
N THR A 179 13.38 0.82 -4.58
CA THR A 179 13.09 2.21 -4.23
C THR A 179 14.36 3.00 -3.95
N VAL A 180 15.25 2.46 -3.12
CA VAL A 180 16.50 3.13 -2.75
C VAL A 180 17.40 3.31 -3.98
N ASN A 181 17.50 2.29 -4.83
CA ASN A 181 18.33 2.33 -6.03
C ASN A 181 17.63 2.97 -7.24
N SER A 182 16.46 3.59 -7.07
CA SER A 182 15.72 4.25 -8.14
C SER A 182 15.45 3.34 -9.35
N LYS A 183 14.99 2.11 -9.09
CA LYS A 183 14.69 1.08 -10.10
C LYS A 183 13.19 0.78 -10.22
N LEU A 184 12.32 1.66 -9.72
CA LEU A 184 10.86 1.48 -9.75
C LEU A 184 10.29 1.44 -11.18
N LYS A 185 11.02 1.99 -12.15
CA LYS A 185 10.68 1.90 -13.59
C LYS A 185 10.41 0.47 -14.07
N ILE A 186 11.12 -0.51 -13.53
CA ILE A 186 10.94 -1.92 -13.93
C ILE A 186 9.51 -2.37 -13.62
N PHE A 187 9.00 -2.01 -12.43
CA PHE A 187 7.61 -2.28 -12.07
C PHE A 187 6.61 -1.47 -12.90
N SER A 188 6.99 -0.25 -13.30
CA SER A 188 6.17 0.57 -14.18
C SER A 188 5.90 -0.14 -15.51
N TYR A 189 6.92 -0.70 -16.17
CA TYR A 189 6.74 -1.44 -17.41
C TYR A 189 5.84 -2.66 -17.24
N TYR A 190 5.98 -3.40 -16.13
CA TYR A 190 5.11 -4.53 -15.80
C TYR A 190 3.65 -4.09 -15.64
N CYS A 191 3.38 -3.05 -14.85
CA CYS A 191 2.04 -2.50 -14.68
C CYS A 191 1.45 -1.99 -16.00
N PHE A 192 2.26 -1.33 -16.83
CA PHE A 192 1.82 -0.84 -18.14
C PHE A 192 1.41 -1.98 -19.06
N ALA A 193 2.20 -3.05 -19.13
CA ALA A 193 1.87 -4.22 -19.92
C ALA A 193 0.58 -4.89 -19.45
N LEU A 194 0.39 -5.04 -18.13
CA LEU A 194 -0.87 -5.58 -17.58
C LEU A 194 -2.06 -4.67 -17.87
N GLY A 195 -1.87 -3.35 -17.84
CA GLY A 195 -2.92 -2.41 -18.17
C GLY A 195 -3.38 -2.53 -19.63
N ILE A 196 -2.42 -2.61 -20.57
CA ILE A 196 -2.74 -2.84 -21.99
C ILE A 196 -3.43 -4.19 -22.17
N LEU A 197 -2.93 -5.25 -21.54
CA LEU A 197 -3.53 -6.58 -21.64
C LEU A 197 -4.98 -6.57 -21.14
N SER A 198 -5.25 -5.94 -20.00
CA SER A 198 -6.60 -5.84 -19.44
C SER A 198 -7.57 -5.09 -20.37
N CYS A 199 -7.12 -3.95 -20.93
CA CYS A 199 -7.92 -3.20 -21.91
C CYS A 199 -8.16 -4.01 -23.19
N SER A 200 -7.15 -4.74 -23.68
CA SER A 200 -7.25 -5.55 -24.90
C SER A 200 -8.25 -6.70 -24.73
N ILE A 201 -8.23 -7.38 -23.57
CA ILE A 201 -9.18 -8.46 -23.26
C ILE A 201 -10.63 -7.90 -23.24
N PHE A 202 -10.81 -6.69 -22.68
CA PHE A 202 -12.12 -6.05 -22.67
C PHE A 202 -12.65 -5.75 -24.10
N LEU A 203 -11.78 -5.38 -25.04
CA LEU A 203 -12.18 -5.06 -26.41
C LEU A 203 -12.50 -6.28 -27.26
N ILE A 204 -11.99 -7.46 -26.87
CA ILE A 204 -12.19 -8.73 -27.58
C ILE A 204 -13.45 -9.47 -27.08
N ASN A 205 -13.87 -9.23 -25.84
CA ASN A 205 -15.07 -9.81 -25.22
C ASN A 205 -16.28 -8.88 -25.33
#